data_cb2fb290b453d1eef0664a80521f5e9f
#
_entry.id   cb2fb290b453d1eef0664a80521f5e9f
#
_cell.length_a   1.000
_cell.length_b   1.000
_cell.length_c   1.000
_cell.angle_alpha   90.00
_cell.angle_beta   90.00
_cell.angle_gamma   90.00
#
_symmetry.space_group_name_H-M   'P 1'
#
loop_
_entity.id
_entity.type
_entity.pdbx_description
1 polymer ?
#
loop_
_entity_poly.entity_id
_entity_poly.type
_entity_poly.pdbx_seq_one_letter_code
_entity_poly.pdbx_strand_id
1 'polypeptide(L)'
;FHLAEYFDAHDDGLPPAGLYDRILREVERPLIERTLVATRGNQIKAAQVLGLNRNTLRKKIRDLSIEVTRGGEPTRIGGSVAGR
;
A
#
# COMPACT_ATOMS: atom_id res chain seq x y z
N PHE A 1 -3.28 -11.46 -6.92
CA PHE A 1 -4.50 -11.52 -6.15
C PHE A 1 -5.64 -12.07 -7.00
N HIS A 2 -6.20 -13.16 -6.56
CA HIS A 2 -7.20 -13.85 -7.36
C HIS A 2 -8.54 -13.86 -6.62
N LEU A 3 -9.47 -13.05 -7.10
CA LEU A 3 -10.76 -12.91 -6.43
C LEU A 3 -11.55 -14.20 -6.41
N ALA A 4 -11.53 -14.95 -7.51
CA ALA A 4 -12.29 -16.20 -7.55
C ALA A 4 -11.80 -17.17 -6.50
N GLU A 5 -10.46 -17.26 -6.33
CA GLU A 5 -9.91 -18.15 -5.33
C GLU A 5 -10.27 -17.69 -3.92
N TYR A 6 -10.29 -16.37 -3.72
CA TYR A 6 -10.64 -15.83 -2.43
C TYR A 6 -12.05 -16.23 -2.03
N PHE A 7 -13.00 -16.13 -2.97
CA PHE A 7 -14.37 -16.53 -2.72
C PHE A 7 -14.48 -18.04 -2.51
N ASP A 8 -13.74 -18.81 -3.30
CA ASP A 8 -13.81 -20.26 -3.20
C ASP A 8 -13.23 -20.79 -1.91
N ALA A 9 -12.41 -20.01 -1.23
CA ALA A 9 -11.82 -20.43 0.02
C ALA A 9 -12.81 -20.46 1.17
N HIS A 10 -14.00 -19.93 0.96
CA HIS A 10 -15.03 -19.91 2.01
C HIS A 10 -16.09 -20.99 1.73
N ASP A 11 -16.59 -21.57 2.81
CA ASP A 11 -17.42 -22.77 2.71
C ASP A 11 -18.63 -22.63 1.81
N ASP A 12 -19.30 -21.49 1.86
CA ASP A 12 -20.50 -21.30 1.07
C ASP A 12 -20.27 -20.35 -0.09
N GLY A 13 -19.01 -20.08 -0.42
CA GLY A 13 -18.69 -19.16 -1.49
C GLY A 13 -18.91 -17.71 -1.14
N LEU A 14 -19.16 -17.43 0.13
CA LEU A 14 -19.42 -16.06 0.57
C LEU A 14 -18.43 -15.67 1.66
N PRO A 15 -17.53 -14.72 1.39
CA PRO A 15 -16.64 -14.21 2.44
C PRO A 15 -17.43 -13.50 3.54
N PRO A 16 -16.86 -13.36 4.72
CA PRO A 16 -17.52 -12.62 5.81
C PRO A 16 -17.76 -11.17 5.43
N ALA A 17 -18.63 -10.52 6.18
CA ALA A 17 -18.93 -9.11 5.96
C ALA A 17 -17.67 -8.27 6.08
N GLY A 18 -17.70 -7.11 5.41
CA GLY A 18 -16.53 -6.24 5.39
C GLY A 18 -15.56 -6.55 4.28
N LEU A 19 -16.01 -7.31 3.30
CA LEU A 19 -15.15 -7.76 2.21
C LEU A 19 -14.51 -6.61 1.46
N TYR A 20 -15.27 -5.57 1.19
CA TYR A 20 -14.75 -4.44 0.40
C TYR A 20 -13.49 -3.85 1.06
N ASP A 21 -13.58 -3.57 2.34
CA ASP A 21 -12.45 -2.99 3.06
C ASP A 21 -11.27 -3.95 3.12
N ARG A 22 -11.55 -5.24 3.31
CA ARG A 22 -10.46 -6.22 3.39
C ARG A 22 -9.72 -6.33 2.07
N ILE A 23 -10.45 -6.37 0.97
CA ILE A 23 -9.83 -6.45 -0.35
C ILE A 23 -9.00 -5.19 -0.62
N LEU A 24 -9.55 -4.02 -0.29
CA LEU A 24 -8.82 -2.78 -0.49
C LEU A 24 -7.52 -2.77 0.27
N ARG A 25 -7.54 -3.24 1.52
CA ARG A 25 -6.32 -3.26 2.31
C ARG A 25 -5.26 -4.19 1.72
N GLU A 26 -5.69 -5.32 1.18
CA GLU A 26 -4.74 -6.26 0.62
C GLU A 26 -4.10 -5.76 -0.65
N VAL A 27 -4.80 -4.93 -1.41
CA VAL A 27 -4.28 -4.38 -2.64
C VAL A 27 -3.53 -3.08 -2.40
N GLU A 28 -3.95 -2.32 -1.40
CA GLU A 28 -3.43 -0.97 -1.19
C GLU A 28 -1.93 -0.94 -0.93
N ARG A 29 -1.46 -1.80 -0.02
CA ARG A 29 -0.03 -1.80 0.30
C ARG A 29 0.84 -2.14 -0.91
N PRO A 30 0.62 -3.26 -1.59
CA PRO A 30 1.49 -3.56 -2.73
C PRO A 30 1.36 -2.53 -3.86
N LEU A 31 0.18 -1.95 -4.04
CA LEU A 31 0.01 -0.93 -5.06
C LEU A 31 0.86 0.30 -4.75
N ILE A 32 0.80 0.77 -3.52
CA ILE A 32 1.58 1.94 -3.12
C ILE A 32 3.07 1.62 -3.16
N GLU A 33 3.46 0.45 -2.65
CA GLU A 33 4.86 0.06 -2.67
C GLU A 33 5.43 0.01 -4.08
N ARG A 34 4.69 -0.58 -5.00
CA ARG A 34 5.14 -0.66 -6.38
C ARG A 34 5.25 0.72 -7.01
N THR A 35 4.29 1.58 -6.71
CA THR A 35 4.32 2.93 -7.26
C THR A 35 5.52 3.72 -6.72
N LEU A 36 5.81 3.54 -5.44
CA LEU A 36 6.97 4.21 -4.85
C LEU A 36 8.28 3.70 -5.44
N VAL A 37 8.38 2.41 -5.68
CA VAL A 37 9.57 1.87 -6.33
C VAL A 37 9.70 2.46 -7.74
N ALA A 38 8.61 2.48 -8.49
CA ALA A 38 8.64 3.00 -9.85
C ALA A 38 9.01 4.49 -9.91
N THR A 39 8.68 5.24 -8.88
CA THR A 39 8.99 6.66 -8.82
C THR A 39 10.22 6.95 -7.99
N ARG A 40 10.92 5.92 -7.56
CA ARG A 40 12.15 6.03 -6.78
C ARG A 40 11.96 6.82 -5.49
N GLY A 41 10.84 6.60 -4.84
CA GLY A 41 10.53 7.25 -3.59
C GLY A 41 10.00 8.66 -3.72
N ASN A 42 9.76 9.12 -4.93
CA ASN A 42 9.23 10.47 -5.15
C ASN A 42 7.73 10.44 -4.84
N GLN A 43 7.36 10.92 -3.66
CA GLN A 43 5.99 10.83 -3.20
C GLN A 43 5.04 11.74 -3.97
N ILE A 44 5.54 12.87 -4.43
CA ILE A 44 4.72 13.77 -5.24
C ILE A 44 4.32 13.07 -6.55
N LYS A 45 5.29 12.47 -7.21
CA LYS A 45 5.02 11.77 -8.44
C LYS A 45 4.16 10.54 -8.22
N ALA A 46 4.42 9.82 -7.13
CA ALA A 46 3.63 8.64 -6.80
C ALA A 46 2.17 9.01 -6.57
N ALA A 47 1.93 10.12 -5.87
CA ALA A 47 0.56 10.58 -5.65
C ALA A 47 -0.12 10.90 -6.97
N GLN A 48 0.61 11.51 -7.90
CA GLN A 48 0.06 11.81 -9.22
C GLN A 48 -0.31 10.54 -9.97
N VAL A 49 0.57 9.55 -9.94
CA VAL A 49 0.31 8.30 -10.63
C VAL A 49 -0.90 7.60 -10.04
N LEU A 50 -1.01 7.61 -8.71
CA LEU A 50 -2.11 6.95 -8.03
C LEU A 50 -3.40 7.75 -8.09
N GLY A 51 -3.33 9.02 -8.42
CA GLY A 51 -4.50 9.87 -8.39
C GLY A 51 -4.93 10.27 -7.00
N LEU A 52 -3.98 10.31 -6.07
CA LEU A 52 -4.24 10.66 -4.70
C LEU A 52 -3.67 12.03 -4.36
N ASN A 53 -4.27 12.68 -3.36
CA ASN A 53 -3.68 13.86 -2.78
C ASN A 53 -2.39 13.48 -2.08
N ARG A 54 -1.38 14.34 -2.16
CA ARG A 54 -0.07 14.04 -1.57
C ARG A 54 -0.18 13.76 -0.07
N ASN A 55 -0.98 14.55 0.63
CA ASN A 55 -1.12 14.34 2.07
C ASN A 55 -1.80 13.01 2.37
N THR A 56 -2.76 12.62 1.55
CA THR A 56 -3.41 11.33 1.70
C THR A 56 -2.41 10.19 1.49
N LEU A 57 -1.56 10.32 0.48
CA LEU A 57 -0.55 9.29 0.25
C LEU A 57 0.42 9.20 1.43
N ARG A 58 0.87 10.34 1.93
CA ARG A 58 1.79 10.34 3.06
C ARG A 58 1.18 9.68 4.28
N LYS A 59 -0.09 9.94 4.52
CA LYS A 59 -0.78 9.32 5.63
C LYS A 59 -0.86 7.81 5.46
N LYS A 60 -1.14 7.35 4.25
CA LYS A 60 -1.22 5.92 3.98
C LYS A 60 0.13 5.24 4.13
N ILE A 61 1.19 5.89 3.68
CA ILE A 61 2.54 5.36 3.84
C ILE A 61 2.83 5.15 5.32
N ARG A 62 2.48 6.13 6.14
CA ARG A 62 2.70 6.04 7.57
C ARG A 62 1.84 4.96 8.22
N ASP A 63 0.54 4.97 7.90
CA ASP A 63 -0.40 4.06 8.53
C ASP A 63 -0.12 2.61 8.15
N LEU A 64 0.38 2.38 6.95
CA LEU A 64 0.69 1.04 6.46
C LEU A 64 2.13 0.64 6.74
N SER A 65 2.91 1.52 7.33
CA SER A 65 4.32 1.29 7.64
C SER A 65 5.11 0.85 6.40
N ILE A 66 4.88 1.58 5.31
CA ILE A 66 5.53 1.26 4.05
C ILE A 66 6.92 1.88 4.03
N GLU A 67 7.89 1.12 3.55
CA GLU A 67 9.24 1.63 3.37
C GLU A 67 9.35 2.38 2.05
N VAL A 68 10.01 3.51 2.10
CA VAL A 68 10.22 4.32 0.90
C VAL A 68 11.67 4.20 0.48
N THR A 69 11.87 3.91 -0.80
CA THR A 69 13.22 3.77 -1.35
C THR A 69 13.59 5.05 -2.08
N ARG A 70 14.75 5.59 -1.75
CA ARG A 70 15.28 6.74 -2.42
C ARG A 70 16.64 6.42 -2.91
N GLY A 71 16.84 6.48 -4.18
CA GLY A 71 18.13 6.21 -4.74
C GLY A 71 18.66 4.83 -4.42
N GLY A 72 17.78 3.90 -4.18
CA GLY A 72 18.16 2.53 -3.90
C GLY A 72 18.26 2.17 -2.43
N GLU A 73 18.11 3.15 -1.56
CA GLU A 73 18.18 2.87 -0.14
C GLU A 73 16.82 2.95 0.51
N PRO A 74 16.40 1.92 1.21
CA PRO A 74 15.10 1.97 1.87
C PRO A 74 15.13 2.92 3.04
N THR A 75 14.05 3.66 3.19
CA THR A 75 13.86 4.57 4.29
C THR A 75 12.58 4.22 4.97
N ARG A 76 12.64 3.96 6.26
CA ARG A 76 11.46 3.60 7.00
C ARG A 76 10.71 4.85 7.43
N ILE A 77 9.45 4.90 7.10
CA ILE A 77 8.60 6.02 7.43
C ILE A 77 7.79 5.69 8.67
N GLY A 78 7.56 6.65 9.47
CA GLY A 78 6.63 6.45 10.57
C GLY A 78 7.25 6.05 11.80
N GLY A 79 8.32 6.26 12.04
CA GLY A 79 8.70 6.03 13.26
C GLY A 79 9.94 5.60 13.59
N SER A 80 10.56 5.07 12.95
CA SER A 80 11.69 4.68 13.46
C SER A 80 12.77 5.33 12.99
N VAL A 81 13.45 5.79 13.54
CA VAL A 81 14.34 6.38 13.12
C VAL A 81 15.48 5.91 13.11
N ALA A 82 15.68 5.45 13.19
CA ALA A 82 16.49 5.13 13.17
C ALA A 82 17.50 5.20 12.91
N GLY A 83 17.75 5.22 13.05
CA GLY A 83 18.43 5.18 12.99
C GLY A 83 19.03 5.64 12.67
N ARG A 84 18.87 5.90 12.70
CA ARG A 84 19.29 6.38 12.68
C ARG A 84 19.83 6.26 12.83
#